data_db939cdde6b1c06f6ab93951f430448c
#
_entry.id   db939cdde6b1c06f6ab93951f430448c
#
_cell.length_a   1.000
_cell.length_b   1.000
_cell.length_c   1.000
_cell.angle_alpha   90.00
_cell.angle_beta   90.00
_cell.angle_gamma   90.00
#
_symmetry.space_group_name_H-M   'P 1'
#
loop_
_entity.id
_entity.type
_entity.pdbx_description
1 polymer ?
#
loop_
_entity_poly.entity_id
_entity_poly.type
_entity_poly.pdbx_seq_one_letter_code
_entity_poly.pdbx_strand_id
1 'polypeptide(L)'
;FDQLILLDKENRSLINSKEIKEQEKKILSKNKDASNFEKSKKLSSDIEKISLKQNQLQTKINDIISQMPNIALDDVPVGKDETSNKLIKKHGKIPEFKFKIKSHIDIGSKNDQIDFTSSSKLSGSRFVVLNSNYALLERGLINFMLDVHVNKFSYKEISPPLLVNENVMFGTGQLPKFEDDQFEIKLNSKEDRKFLIPTAEVVLTNLVRDSFVNPKDLPMRFVSSTPCFRKEAGSYGKDTKGMMRQHQFYKVELVSVVEPKNKLEELDRMLNCAEEILKLLNLPYQITLLCSGDMGFSAEKTFDIEAWIPSENKYREISSCSSCGSFQARRMNAKFKNAKGSDFLATLNGSALAVGRLMIALIENYQNPDGTVAIPSVLRKYVNNLDKI
;
A
#
# COMPACT_ATOMS: atom_id res chain seq x y z
N PHE A 1 -16.67 16.18 -10.82
CA PHE A 1 -15.77 17.29 -11.16
C PHE A 1 -16.52 18.64 -11.12
N ASP A 2 -17.71 18.74 -11.74
CA ASP A 2 -18.47 20.00 -11.85
C ASP A 2 -18.76 20.63 -10.48
N GLN A 3 -19.16 19.81 -9.51
CA GLN A 3 -19.37 20.28 -8.13
C GLN A 3 -18.11 20.86 -7.50
N LEU A 4 -16.95 20.21 -7.70
CA LEU A 4 -15.67 20.68 -7.18
C LEU A 4 -15.27 22.03 -7.80
N ILE A 5 -15.45 22.17 -9.11
CA ILE A 5 -15.19 23.43 -9.84
C ILE A 5 -16.05 24.56 -9.30
N LEU A 6 -17.33 24.29 -9.02
CA LEU A 6 -18.25 25.30 -8.46
C LEU A 6 -17.82 25.73 -7.06
N LEU A 7 -17.50 24.77 -6.19
CA LEU A 7 -17.03 25.05 -4.83
C LEU A 7 -15.70 25.83 -4.81
N ASP A 8 -14.76 25.48 -5.70
CA ASP A 8 -13.49 26.20 -5.84
C ASP A 8 -13.69 27.65 -6.30
N LYS A 9 -14.55 27.89 -7.30
CA LYS A 9 -14.91 29.24 -7.74
C LYS A 9 -15.51 30.07 -6.61
N GLU A 10 -16.44 29.50 -5.85
CA GLU A 10 -17.05 30.18 -4.70
C GLU A 10 -15.99 30.48 -3.63
N ASN A 11 -15.12 29.53 -3.31
CA ASN A 11 -14.03 29.71 -2.35
C ASN A 11 -13.08 30.82 -2.77
N ARG A 12 -12.63 30.84 -4.03
CA ARG A 12 -11.79 31.93 -4.57
C ARG A 12 -12.45 33.30 -4.49
N SER A 13 -13.76 33.38 -4.75
CA SER A 13 -14.53 34.63 -4.60
C SER A 13 -14.53 35.11 -3.15
N LEU A 14 -14.70 34.21 -2.19
CA LEU A 14 -14.66 34.56 -0.76
C LEU A 14 -13.27 34.99 -0.32
N ILE A 15 -12.19 34.34 -0.81
CA ILE A 15 -10.79 34.73 -0.54
C ILE A 15 -10.60 36.20 -0.98
N ASN A 16 -10.94 36.51 -2.23
CA ASN A 16 -10.78 37.88 -2.77
C ASN A 16 -11.62 38.90 -1.98
N SER A 17 -12.87 38.58 -1.64
CA SER A 17 -13.74 39.44 -0.83
C SER A 17 -13.16 39.69 0.57
N LYS A 18 -12.57 38.67 1.18
CA LYS A 18 -11.90 38.77 2.48
C LYS A 18 -10.68 39.68 2.41
N GLU A 19 -9.81 39.47 1.41
CA GLU A 19 -8.60 40.30 1.22
C GLU A 19 -8.92 41.78 1.03
N ILE A 20 -9.94 42.11 0.23
CA ILE A 20 -10.40 43.48 0.04
C ILE A 20 -10.83 44.10 1.36
N LYS A 21 -11.68 43.41 2.14
CA LYS A 21 -12.15 43.90 3.44
C LYS A 21 -11.02 44.02 4.49
N GLU A 22 -10.05 43.12 4.48
CA GLU A 22 -8.86 43.21 5.34
C GLU A 22 -7.98 44.41 4.97
N GLN A 23 -7.83 44.72 3.68
CA GLN A 23 -7.13 45.93 3.22
C GLN A 23 -7.87 47.22 3.63
N GLU A 24 -9.20 47.26 3.42
CA GLU A 24 -10.04 48.39 3.88
C GLU A 24 -9.89 48.62 5.40
N LYS A 25 -10.00 47.54 6.19
CA LYS A 25 -9.83 47.60 7.64
C LYS A 25 -8.45 48.13 8.04
N LYS A 26 -7.38 47.69 7.32
CA LYS A 26 -5.98 48.15 7.54
C LYS A 26 -5.82 49.66 7.22
N ILE A 27 -6.52 50.16 6.22
CA ILE A 27 -6.52 51.62 5.87
C ILE A 27 -7.25 52.40 6.96
N LEU A 28 -8.44 51.96 7.39
CA LEU A 28 -9.21 52.62 8.45
C LEU A 28 -8.47 52.67 9.77
N SER A 29 -7.72 51.60 10.11
CA SER A 29 -6.94 51.51 11.35
C SER A 29 -5.75 52.51 11.38
N LYS A 30 -5.25 52.97 10.24
CA LYS A 30 -4.19 53.98 10.15
C LYS A 30 -4.71 55.38 10.42
N ASN A 31 -6.00 55.66 10.14
CA ASN A 31 -6.65 56.94 10.40
C ASN A 31 -7.34 56.88 11.78
N LYS A 32 -6.75 57.52 12.80
CA LYS A 32 -7.22 57.55 14.20
C LYS A 32 -8.51 58.38 14.39
N ASP A 33 -9.46 58.30 13.50
CA ASP A 33 -10.73 59.01 13.61
C ASP A 33 -11.78 58.11 14.30
N ALA A 34 -12.45 58.66 15.34
CA ALA A 34 -13.48 57.95 16.09
C ALA A 34 -14.69 57.51 15.19
N SER A 35 -14.94 58.20 14.11
CA SER A 35 -15.97 57.80 13.11
C SER A 35 -15.68 56.50 12.38
N ASN A 36 -14.42 56.07 12.36
CA ASN A 36 -13.98 54.84 11.72
C ASN A 36 -14.17 53.59 12.60
N PHE A 37 -14.45 53.77 13.90
CA PHE A 37 -14.58 52.62 14.82
C PHE A 37 -15.76 51.71 14.47
N GLU A 38 -16.93 52.25 14.21
CA GLU A 38 -18.11 51.51 13.81
C GLU A 38 -17.95 50.82 12.47
N LYS A 39 -17.31 51.47 11.48
CA LYS A 39 -16.94 50.84 10.20
C LYS A 39 -15.97 49.69 10.35
N SER A 40 -14.95 49.87 11.18
CA SER A 40 -13.96 48.83 11.47
C SER A 40 -14.55 47.60 12.16
N LYS A 41 -15.50 47.85 13.10
CA LYS A 41 -16.25 46.79 13.80
C LYS A 41 -17.13 45.98 12.81
N LYS A 42 -17.84 46.68 11.91
CA LYS A 42 -18.64 46.05 10.85
C LYS A 42 -17.78 45.21 9.90
N LEU A 43 -16.64 45.74 9.44
CA LEU A 43 -15.69 44.97 8.61
C LEU A 43 -15.17 43.74 9.34
N SER A 44 -14.89 43.83 10.65
CA SER A 44 -14.44 42.67 11.43
C SER A 44 -15.50 41.56 11.45
N SER A 45 -16.77 41.92 11.70
CA SER A 45 -17.90 40.98 11.69
C SER A 45 -18.09 40.34 10.30
N ASP A 46 -17.94 41.12 9.23
CA ASP A 46 -18.05 40.62 7.86
C ASP A 46 -16.89 39.64 7.51
N ILE A 47 -15.67 39.98 7.91
CA ILE A 47 -14.48 39.12 7.72
C ILE A 47 -14.66 37.81 8.45
N GLU A 48 -15.20 37.82 9.67
CA GLU A 48 -15.48 36.62 10.46
C GLU A 48 -16.49 35.72 9.77
N LYS A 49 -17.63 36.29 9.28
CA LYS A 49 -18.65 35.55 8.52
C LYS A 49 -18.08 34.93 7.25
N ILE A 50 -17.26 35.67 6.49
CA ILE A 50 -16.60 35.16 5.30
C ILE A 50 -15.65 34.01 5.67
N SER A 51 -14.86 34.15 6.74
CA SER A 51 -13.94 33.12 7.21
C SER A 51 -14.66 31.82 7.59
N LEU A 52 -15.80 31.93 8.31
CA LEU A 52 -16.62 30.76 8.66
C LEU A 52 -17.14 30.05 7.39
N LYS A 53 -17.68 30.81 6.42
CA LYS A 53 -18.17 30.24 5.18
C LYS A 53 -17.04 29.61 4.35
N GLN A 54 -15.88 30.26 4.29
CA GLN A 54 -14.68 29.75 3.63
C GLN A 54 -14.21 28.44 4.24
N ASN A 55 -14.17 28.31 5.57
CA ASN A 55 -13.80 27.08 6.26
C ASN A 55 -14.79 25.95 5.92
N GLN A 56 -16.09 26.22 5.91
CA GLN A 56 -17.10 25.21 5.53
C GLN A 56 -16.94 24.75 4.08
N LEU A 57 -16.65 25.66 3.15
CA LEU A 57 -16.38 25.30 1.75
C LEU A 57 -15.09 24.50 1.60
N GLN A 58 -14.03 24.89 2.32
CA GLN A 58 -12.75 24.18 2.28
C GLN A 58 -12.90 22.75 2.81
N THR A 59 -13.69 22.54 3.88
CA THR A 59 -14.00 21.19 4.37
C THR A 59 -14.69 20.36 3.28
N LYS A 60 -15.73 20.88 2.64
CA LYS A 60 -16.43 20.19 1.54
C LYS A 60 -15.51 19.87 0.35
N ILE A 61 -14.64 20.81 -0.03
CA ILE A 61 -13.64 20.61 -1.09
C ILE A 61 -12.69 19.48 -0.70
N ASN A 62 -12.17 19.51 0.53
CA ASN A 62 -11.26 18.49 1.04
C ASN A 62 -11.92 17.09 1.10
N ASP A 63 -13.18 17.02 1.53
CA ASP A 63 -13.95 15.76 1.56
C ASP A 63 -14.07 15.15 0.16
N ILE A 64 -14.38 15.96 -0.84
CA ILE A 64 -14.47 15.48 -2.24
C ILE A 64 -13.09 15.04 -2.73
N ILE A 65 -12.06 15.86 -2.57
CA ILE A 65 -10.69 15.55 -3.05
C ILE A 65 -10.15 14.30 -2.35
N SER A 66 -10.44 14.11 -1.07
CA SER A 66 -9.98 12.94 -0.31
C SER A 66 -10.54 11.61 -0.83
N GLN A 67 -11.68 11.65 -1.54
CA GLN A 67 -12.34 10.50 -2.18
C GLN A 67 -11.88 10.26 -3.62
N MET A 68 -11.08 11.16 -4.19
CA MET A 68 -10.64 11.04 -5.59
C MET A 68 -9.36 10.19 -5.67
N PRO A 69 -9.30 9.22 -6.61
CA PRO A 69 -8.07 8.44 -6.84
C PRO A 69 -6.97 9.32 -7.44
N ASN A 70 -5.75 8.80 -7.41
CA ASN A 70 -4.63 9.38 -8.13
C ASN A 70 -4.88 9.32 -9.65
N ILE A 71 -4.13 10.10 -10.41
CA ILE A 71 -4.24 10.16 -11.87
C ILE A 71 -3.21 9.19 -12.48
N ALA A 72 -3.69 8.28 -13.32
CA ALA A 72 -2.83 7.35 -14.06
C ALA A 72 -1.88 8.10 -15.00
N LEU A 73 -0.67 7.56 -15.20
CA LEU A 73 0.25 8.07 -16.22
C LEU A 73 -0.26 7.73 -17.63
N ASP A 74 0.19 8.51 -18.62
CA ASP A 74 -0.27 8.39 -20.02
C ASP A 74 0.03 7.03 -20.68
N ASP A 75 1.05 6.31 -20.19
CA ASP A 75 1.45 5.00 -20.69
C ASP A 75 0.72 3.82 -20.01
N VAL A 76 -0.17 4.11 -19.07
CA VAL A 76 -1.03 3.12 -18.41
C VAL A 76 -2.20 2.76 -19.31
N PRO A 77 -2.48 1.46 -19.57
CA PRO A 77 -3.63 1.06 -20.37
C PRO A 77 -4.95 1.57 -19.77
N VAL A 78 -5.82 2.09 -20.60
CA VAL A 78 -7.17 2.47 -20.17
C VAL A 78 -8.06 1.23 -20.21
N GLY A 79 -8.68 0.89 -19.06
CA GLY A 79 -9.55 -0.28 -18.94
C GLY A 79 -10.40 -0.23 -17.69
N LYS A 80 -11.38 -1.15 -17.58
CA LYS A 80 -12.30 -1.22 -16.43
C LYS A 80 -11.87 -2.21 -15.36
N ASP A 81 -11.20 -3.28 -15.76
CA ASP A 81 -10.86 -4.43 -14.92
C ASP A 81 -9.61 -5.15 -15.46
N GLU A 82 -9.21 -6.23 -14.81
CA GLU A 82 -8.04 -7.05 -15.09
C GLU A 82 -7.92 -7.54 -16.55
N THR A 83 -9.03 -7.61 -17.30
CA THR A 83 -9.01 -8.06 -18.71
C THR A 83 -8.29 -7.09 -19.65
N SER A 84 -8.12 -5.84 -19.20
CA SER A 84 -7.41 -4.77 -19.94
C SER A 84 -5.95 -4.62 -19.50
N ASN A 85 -5.48 -5.44 -18.57
CA ASN A 85 -4.09 -5.44 -18.13
C ASN A 85 -3.15 -5.92 -19.26
N LYS A 86 -1.95 -5.36 -19.33
CA LYS A 86 -0.97 -5.67 -20.36
C LYS A 86 0.10 -6.60 -19.83
N LEU A 87 0.19 -7.82 -20.39
CA LEU A 87 1.31 -8.71 -20.14
C LEU A 87 2.62 -8.09 -20.65
N ILE A 88 3.61 -7.95 -19.77
CA ILE A 88 4.92 -7.36 -20.07
C ILE A 88 5.94 -8.46 -20.38
N LYS A 89 6.05 -9.47 -19.52
CA LYS A 89 6.98 -10.60 -19.74
C LYS A 89 6.56 -11.83 -18.94
N LYS A 90 7.10 -12.99 -19.36
CA LYS A 90 7.07 -14.25 -18.60
C LYS A 90 8.48 -14.71 -18.31
N HIS A 91 8.66 -15.40 -17.19
CA HIS A 91 9.93 -15.96 -16.77
C HIS A 91 9.76 -17.35 -16.18
N GLY A 92 10.78 -18.21 -16.41
CA GLY A 92 10.79 -19.59 -15.91
C GLY A 92 9.97 -20.55 -16.79
N LYS A 93 10.28 -21.85 -16.65
CA LYS A 93 9.55 -22.93 -17.32
C LYS A 93 8.52 -23.48 -16.35
N ILE A 94 7.26 -23.59 -16.78
CA ILE A 94 6.21 -24.26 -16.02
C ILE A 94 6.60 -25.73 -15.83
N PRO A 95 6.63 -26.26 -14.60
CA PRO A 95 7.01 -27.65 -14.36
C PRO A 95 5.98 -28.62 -14.92
N GLU A 96 6.49 -29.72 -15.50
CA GLU A 96 5.68 -30.84 -15.96
C GLU A 96 5.68 -31.95 -14.89
N PHE A 97 4.52 -32.33 -14.42
CA PHE A 97 4.36 -33.37 -13.41
C PHE A 97 3.92 -34.69 -14.06
N LYS A 98 4.61 -35.79 -13.73
CA LYS A 98 4.22 -37.15 -14.16
C LYS A 98 3.25 -37.84 -13.18
N PHE A 99 2.65 -37.07 -12.28
CA PHE A 99 1.71 -37.52 -11.27
C PHE A 99 0.57 -36.50 -11.12
N LYS A 100 -0.49 -36.90 -10.44
CA LYS A 100 -1.63 -36.00 -10.19
C LYS A 100 -1.22 -34.88 -9.24
N ILE A 101 -1.27 -33.64 -9.73
CA ILE A 101 -1.00 -32.43 -8.97
C ILE A 101 -2.02 -32.29 -7.85
N LYS A 102 -1.55 -31.97 -6.65
CA LYS A 102 -2.36 -31.66 -5.46
C LYS A 102 -2.28 -30.17 -5.16
N SER A 103 -3.33 -29.61 -4.63
CA SER A 103 -3.31 -28.24 -4.11
C SER A 103 -2.53 -28.17 -2.79
N HIS A 104 -2.09 -26.94 -2.43
CA HIS A 104 -1.47 -26.69 -1.13
C HIS A 104 -2.37 -27.11 0.05
N ILE A 105 -3.70 -27.06 -0.13
CA ILE A 105 -4.67 -27.53 0.86
C ILE A 105 -4.56 -29.04 1.05
N ASP A 106 -4.56 -29.81 -0.05
CA ASP A 106 -4.49 -31.26 -0.01
C ASP A 106 -3.14 -31.76 0.55
N ILE A 107 -2.06 -31.05 0.23
CA ILE A 107 -0.73 -31.39 0.73
C ILE A 107 -0.60 -31.07 2.23
N GLY A 108 -1.02 -29.85 2.61
CA GLY A 108 -0.84 -29.35 3.97
C GLY A 108 -1.79 -29.99 4.99
N SER A 109 -3.00 -30.41 4.59
CA SER A 109 -3.96 -31.04 5.48
C SER A 109 -3.60 -32.50 5.83
N LYS A 110 -2.76 -33.14 5.03
CA LYS A 110 -2.40 -34.56 5.24
C LYS A 110 -1.74 -34.85 6.60
N ASN A 111 -1.01 -33.86 7.15
CA ASN A 111 -0.28 -33.99 8.41
C ASN A 111 -0.62 -32.84 9.37
N ASP A 112 -1.80 -32.23 9.23
CA ASP A 112 -2.26 -31.06 10.00
C ASP A 112 -1.27 -29.88 9.99
N GLN A 113 -0.45 -29.77 8.95
CA GLN A 113 0.55 -28.70 8.87
C GLN A 113 -0.07 -27.37 8.42
N ILE A 114 -1.15 -27.42 7.62
CA ILE A 114 -2.02 -26.28 7.32
C ILE A 114 -3.40 -26.60 7.92
N ASP A 115 -3.71 -25.99 9.05
CA ASP A 115 -4.89 -26.32 9.85
C ASP A 115 -5.95 -25.21 9.79
N PHE A 116 -6.94 -25.41 8.91
CA PHE A 116 -8.10 -24.53 8.80
C PHE A 116 -9.18 -24.83 9.85
N THR A 117 -9.19 -26.03 10.42
CA THR A 117 -10.18 -26.44 11.42
C THR A 117 -9.94 -25.72 12.74
N SER A 118 -8.69 -25.72 13.22
CA SER A 118 -8.33 -24.99 14.44
C SER A 118 -8.45 -23.48 14.26
N SER A 119 -8.01 -22.94 13.12
CA SER A 119 -8.14 -21.50 12.86
C SER A 119 -9.59 -21.04 12.83
N SER A 120 -10.51 -21.87 12.30
CA SER A 120 -11.94 -21.57 12.31
C SER A 120 -12.52 -21.49 13.71
N LYS A 121 -12.06 -22.33 14.65
CA LYS A 121 -12.43 -22.27 16.07
C LYS A 121 -11.88 -21.02 16.77
N LEU A 122 -10.68 -20.59 16.40
CA LEU A 122 -10.01 -19.45 17.03
C LEU A 122 -10.53 -18.09 16.53
N SER A 123 -10.74 -17.96 15.21
CA SER A 123 -10.98 -16.64 14.59
C SER A 123 -11.99 -16.65 13.45
N GLY A 124 -12.55 -17.82 13.09
CA GLY A 124 -13.49 -17.95 11.98
C GLY A 124 -12.81 -18.25 10.64
N SER A 125 -13.52 -17.97 9.55
CA SER A 125 -13.04 -18.22 8.19
C SER A 125 -11.89 -17.26 7.79
N ARG A 126 -11.14 -17.64 6.73
CA ARG A 126 -10.02 -16.84 6.17
C ARG A 126 -8.87 -16.59 7.14
N PHE A 127 -8.68 -17.48 8.11
CA PHE A 127 -7.49 -17.60 8.94
C PHE A 127 -6.87 -18.97 8.74
N VAL A 128 -5.60 -19.12 9.09
CA VAL A 128 -4.88 -20.37 9.03
C VAL A 128 -4.01 -20.54 10.27
N VAL A 129 -3.87 -21.76 10.74
CA VAL A 129 -2.82 -22.15 11.69
C VAL A 129 -1.81 -22.99 10.91
N LEU A 130 -0.55 -22.55 10.93
CA LEU A 130 0.56 -23.28 10.36
C LEU A 130 1.28 -24.04 11.48
N ASN A 131 1.53 -25.33 11.27
CA ASN A 131 2.20 -26.18 12.26
C ASN A 131 3.57 -26.65 11.78
N SER A 132 4.47 -26.92 12.74
CA SER A 132 5.74 -27.61 12.53
C SER A 132 6.58 -27.04 11.37
N ASN A 133 6.85 -27.83 10.33
CA ASN A 133 7.69 -27.45 9.21
C ASN A 133 7.11 -26.34 8.34
N TYR A 134 5.78 -26.18 8.29
CA TYR A 134 5.15 -25.09 7.53
C TYR A 134 5.24 -23.75 8.27
N ALA A 135 5.16 -23.75 9.61
CA ALA A 135 5.48 -22.56 10.39
C ALA A 135 6.96 -22.17 10.27
N LEU A 136 7.85 -23.18 10.24
CA LEU A 136 9.28 -22.97 9.96
C LEU A 136 9.51 -22.42 8.56
N LEU A 137 8.80 -22.92 7.55
CA LEU A 137 8.88 -22.45 6.16
C LEU A 137 8.43 -21.00 6.02
N GLU A 138 7.32 -20.61 6.66
CA GLU A 138 6.84 -19.21 6.66
C GLU A 138 7.90 -18.27 7.20
N ARG A 139 8.43 -18.58 8.39
CA ARG A 139 9.51 -17.79 9.02
C ARG A 139 10.78 -17.79 8.19
N GLY A 140 11.14 -18.94 7.59
CA GLY A 140 12.29 -19.07 6.71
C GLY A 140 12.18 -18.21 5.46
N LEU A 141 11.02 -18.15 4.82
CA LEU A 141 10.74 -17.27 3.68
C LEU A 141 10.83 -15.80 4.05
N ILE A 142 10.29 -15.41 5.21
CA ILE A 142 10.38 -14.04 5.71
C ILE A 142 11.85 -13.62 5.85
N ASN A 143 12.64 -14.40 6.57
CA ASN A 143 14.05 -14.09 6.81
C ASN A 143 14.87 -14.09 5.51
N PHE A 144 14.60 -15.04 4.61
CA PHE A 144 15.25 -15.09 3.30
C PHE A 144 14.99 -13.83 2.48
N MET A 145 13.72 -13.37 2.40
CA MET A 145 13.36 -12.18 1.65
C MET A 145 13.96 -10.92 2.27
N LEU A 146 13.91 -10.76 3.60
CA LEU A 146 14.55 -9.64 4.30
C LEU A 146 16.05 -9.60 4.03
N ASP A 147 16.76 -10.72 4.18
CA ASP A 147 18.19 -10.80 3.92
C ASP A 147 18.56 -10.41 2.49
N VAL A 148 17.77 -10.86 1.51
CA VAL A 148 18.00 -10.49 0.10
C VAL A 148 17.85 -8.98 -0.09
N HIS A 149 16.79 -8.37 0.44
CA HIS A 149 16.53 -6.96 0.23
C HIS A 149 17.51 -6.06 0.99
N VAL A 150 17.92 -6.44 2.20
CA VAL A 150 18.91 -5.71 2.99
C VAL A 150 20.30 -5.84 2.38
N ASN A 151 20.76 -7.09 2.15
CA ASN A 151 22.16 -7.33 1.81
C ASN A 151 22.46 -7.10 0.32
N LYS A 152 21.53 -7.45 -0.59
CA LYS A 152 21.74 -7.31 -2.04
C LYS A 152 21.27 -5.97 -2.58
N PHE A 153 20.17 -5.42 -2.03
CA PHE A 153 19.52 -4.24 -2.57
C PHE A 153 19.60 -3.01 -1.66
N SER A 154 20.29 -3.12 -0.52
CA SER A 154 20.55 -2.01 0.41
C SER A 154 19.28 -1.31 0.91
N TYR A 155 18.19 -2.07 1.11
CA TYR A 155 17.04 -1.57 1.85
C TYR A 155 17.35 -1.52 3.34
N LYS A 156 16.88 -0.48 4.01
CA LYS A 156 16.95 -0.36 5.46
C LYS A 156 15.78 -1.12 6.08
N GLU A 157 16.07 -2.15 6.87
CA GLU A 157 15.04 -2.88 7.60
C GLU A 157 14.47 -2.03 8.74
N ILE A 158 13.14 -2.05 8.87
CA ILE A 158 12.39 -1.32 9.88
C ILE A 158 11.44 -2.30 10.58
N SER A 159 11.39 -2.24 11.91
CA SER A 159 10.38 -2.90 12.74
C SER A 159 9.39 -1.85 13.27
N PRO A 160 8.25 -1.65 12.59
CA PRO A 160 7.31 -0.58 12.92
C PRO A 160 6.20 -1.04 13.86
N PRO A 161 5.45 -0.11 14.50
CA PRO A 161 4.20 -0.44 15.17
C PRO A 161 3.14 -0.93 14.18
N LEU A 162 2.27 -1.84 14.63
CA LEU A 162 1.18 -2.42 13.83
C LEU A 162 -0.16 -1.73 14.06
N LEU A 163 -0.26 -0.97 15.13
CA LEU A 163 -1.44 -0.18 15.51
C LEU A 163 -1.15 1.30 15.27
N VAL A 164 -1.92 1.92 14.39
CA VAL A 164 -1.65 3.27 13.89
C VAL A 164 -2.83 4.22 14.07
N ASN A 165 -2.54 5.51 14.05
CA ASN A 165 -3.52 6.58 14.12
C ASN A 165 -4.27 6.73 12.78
N GLU A 166 -5.47 7.31 12.82
CA GLU A 166 -6.28 7.60 11.64
C GLU A 166 -5.53 8.43 10.57
N ASN A 167 -4.79 9.45 11.00
CA ASN A 167 -4.04 10.30 10.08
C ASN A 167 -2.93 9.55 9.32
N VAL A 168 -2.38 8.47 9.88
CA VAL A 168 -1.40 7.60 9.23
C VAL A 168 -2.08 6.80 8.10
N MET A 169 -3.28 6.27 8.36
CA MET A 169 -4.12 5.61 7.35
C MET A 169 -4.54 6.56 6.22
N PHE A 170 -4.88 7.81 6.57
CA PHE A 170 -5.20 8.86 5.60
C PHE A 170 -3.99 9.18 4.69
N GLY A 171 -2.80 9.24 5.27
CA GLY A 171 -1.57 9.61 4.54
C GLY A 171 -1.27 8.74 3.33
N THR A 172 -1.57 7.45 3.40
CA THR A 172 -1.36 6.50 2.28
C THR A 172 -2.62 6.23 1.45
N GLY A 173 -3.77 6.87 1.80
CA GLY A 173 -5.01 6.76 1.03
C GLY A 173 -5.89 5.57 1.40
N GLN A 174 -5.64 4.91 2.55
CA GLN A 174 -6.53 3.87 3.07
C GLN A 174 -7.86 4.47 3.55
N LEU A 175 -7.79 5.64 4.20
CA LEU A 175 -8.94 6.42 4.60
C LEU A 175 -9.10 7.68 3.73
N PRO A 176 -10.33 8.16 3.54
CA PRO A 176 -11.61 7.61 4.02
C PRO A 176 -12.16 6.47 3.12
N LYS A 177 -11.62 6.27 1.92
CA LYS A 177 -12.20 5.45 0.83
C LYS A 177 -12.45 4.00 1.20
N PHE A 178 -11.53 3.37 1.95
CA PHE A 178 -11.55 1.94 2.26
C PHE A 178 -11.78 1.66 3.75
N GLU A 179 -12.53 2.51 4.42
CA GLU A 179 -12.79 2.37 5.87
C GLU A 179 -13.42 1.02 6.22
N ASP A 180 -14.38 0.56 5.40
CA ASP A 180 -15.07 -0.72 5.61
C ASP A 180 -14.14 -1.94 5.54
N ASP A 181 -12.99 -1.80 4.87
CA ASP A 181 -11.99 -2.87 4.72
C ASP A 181 -10.94 -2.89 5.87
N GLN A 182 -10.94 -1.87 6.74
CA GLN A 182 -9.96 -1.72 7.80
C GLN A 182 -10.44 -2.32 9.14
N PHE A 183 -9.51 -2.92 9.91
CA PHE A 183 -9.76 -3.30 11.30
C PHE A 183 -9.52 -2.09 12.22
N GLU A 184 -10.60 -1.46 12.64
CA GLU A 184 -10.59 -0.41 13.64
C GLU A 184 -10.63 -1.00 15.05
N ILE A 185 -9.79 -0.46 15.95
CA ILE A 185 -9.78 -0.79 17.38
C ILE A 185 -10.60 0.25 18.12
N LYS A 186 -11.67 -0.20 18.76
CA LYS A 186 -12.51 0.64 19.59
C LYS A 186 -11.79 0.96 20.90
N LEU A 187 -11.42 2.22 21.07
CA LEU A 187 -10.90 2.78 22.32
C LEU A 187 -12.02 3.50 23.05
N ASN A 188 -11.78 3.81 24.34
CA ASN A 188 -12.80 4.44 25.20
C ASN A 188 -13.17 5.88 24.80
N SER A 189 -12.35 6.56 23.98
CA SER A 189 -12.62 7.89 23.43
C SER A 189 -12.88 7.82 21.92
N LYS A 190 -13.88 8.58 21.45
CA LYS A 190 -14.17 8.69 20.00
C LYS A 190 -13.10 9.48 19.23
N GLU A 191 -12.25 10.22 19.94
CA GLU A 191 -11.25 11.12 19.35
C GLU A 191 -9.92 10.43 19.02
N ASP A 192 -9.70 9.20 19.51
CA ASP A 192 -8.44 8.45 19.31
C ASP A 192 -8.70 7.14 18.57
N ARG A 193 -9.03 7.25 17.28
CA ARG A 193 -9.23 6.10 16.39
C ARG A 193 -7.90 5.44 16.06
N LYS A 194 -7.82 4.13 16.27
CA LYS A 194 -6.65 3.30 15.93
C LYS A 194 -7.05 2.19 14.98
N PHE A 195 -6.10 1.82 14.13
CA PHE A 195 -6.30 0.80 13.11
C PHE A 195 -5.16 -0.20 13.10
N LEU A 196 -5.46 -1.47 12.90
CA LEU A 196 -4.44 -2.46 12.52
C LEU A 196 -4.03 -2.22 11.07
N ILE A 197 -2.73 -2.26 10.79
CA ILE A 197 -2.20 -1.97 9.45
C ILE A 197 -2.64 -3.03 8.42
N PRO A 198 -3.14 -2.64 7.24
CA PRO A 198 -3.42 -3.56 6.14
C PRO A 198 -2.15 -3.93 5.33
N THR A 199 -1.07 -3.20 5.54
CA THR A 199 0.23 -3.30 4.88
C THR A 199 1.26 -2.46 5.63
N ALA A 200 2.52 -2.87 5.62
CA ALA A 200 3.61 -2.06 6.16
C ALA A 200 3.84 -0.75 5.37
N GLU A 201 3.36 -0.65 4.14
CA GLU A 201 3.34 0.60 3.38
C GLU A 201 2.83 1.77 4.23
N VAL A 202 1.74 1.55 4.97
CA VAL A 202 1.10 2.58 5.80
C VAL A 202 2.09 3.20 6.80
N VAL A 203 2.86 2.38 7.48
CA VAL A 203 3.81 2.86 8.50
C VAL A 203 5.12 3.34 7.90
N LEU A 204 5.66 2.60 6.93
CA LEU A 204 6.96 2.94 6.32
C LEU A 204 6.92 4.25 5.54
N THR A 205 5.85 4.49 4.78
CA THR A 205 5.67 5.72 4.02
C THR A 205 5.48 6.92 4.95
N ASN A 206 4.77 6.75 6.07
CA ASN A 206 4.56 7.82 7.05
C ASN A 206 5.79 8.16 7.92
N LEU A 207 6.93 7.47 7.78
CA LEU A 207 8.18 7.88 8.43
C LEU A 207 8.67 9.27 7.98
N VAL A 208 8.21 9.74 6.82
CA VAL A 208 8.52 11.08 6.30
C VAL A 208 7.34 12.06 6.44
N ARG A 209 6.29 11.71 7.19
CA ARG A 209 5.16 12.62 7.47
C ARG A 209 5.62 13.93 8.10
N ASP A 210 5.03 15.05 7.67
CA ASP A 210 5.30 16.41 8.18
C ASP A 210 6.79 16.76 8.22
N SER A 211 7.57 16.20 7.27
CA SER A 211 9.00 16.37 7.22
C SER A 211 9.48 17.12 5.97
N PHE A 212 10.64 17.71 6.14
CA PHE A 212 11.43 18.33 5.09
C PHE A 212 12.69 17.51 4.88
N VAL A 213 12.64 16.56 3.93
CA VAL A 213 13.75 15.65 3.67
C VAL A 213 14.90 16.36 2.95
N ASN A 214 16.14 16.14 3.40
CA ASN A 214 17.30 16.64 2.69
C ASN A 214 17.48 15.84 1.38
N PRO A 215 17.64 16.49 0.21
CA PRO A 215 17.89 15.80 -1.06
C PRO A 215 19.07 14.82 -1.05
N LYS A 216 20.07 15.05 -0.19
CA LYS A 216 21.24 14.16 -0.03
C LYS A 216 20.88 12.81 0.60
N ASP A 217 19.77 12.74 1.32
CA ASP A 217 19.28 11.52 1.98
C ASP A 217 18.38 10.67 1.06
N LEU A 218 18.08 11.19 -0.15
CA LEU A 218 17.28 10.48 -1.16
C LEU A 218 18.18 9.69 -2.12
N PRO A 219 17.74 8.53 -2.57
CA PRO A 219 16.50 7.83 -2.24
C PRO A 219 16.53 7.18 -0.85
N MET A 220 15.43 7.27 -0.10
CA MET A 220 15.24 6.49 1.12
C MET A 220 14.51 5.19 0.75
N ARG A 221 15.02 4.04 1.21
CA ARG A 221 14.47 2.71 0.91
C ARG A 221 14.31 1.91 2.18
N PHE A 222 13.08 1.48 2.43
CA PHE A 222 12.71 0.75 3.63
C PHE A 222 12.13 -0.61 3.30
N VAL A 223 12.44 -1.63 4.10
CA VAL A 223 11.83 -2.95 4.05
C VAL A 223 11.32 -3.35 5.43
N SER A 224 10.19 -4.02 5.46
CA SER A 224 9.65 -4.59 6.70
C SER A 224 8.87 -5.86 6.41
N SER A 225 8.94 -6.82 7.31
CA SER A 225 7.99 -7.93 7.36
C SER A 225 7.02 -7.70 8.50
N THR A 226 5.74 -7.63 8.17
CA THR A 226 4.69 -7.46 9.18
C THR A 226 3.52 -8.38 8.93
N PRO A 227 2.77 -8.76 9.98
CA PRO A 227 1.39 -9.17 9.79
C PRO A 227 0.61 -7.98 9.21
N CYS A 228 -0.32 -8.31 8.31
CA CYS A 228 -1.22 -7.36 7.64
C CYS A 228 -2.66 -7.82 7.89
N PHE A 229 -3.57 -6.86 8.08
CA PHE A 229 -4.95 -7.13 8.50
C PHE A 229 -5.93 -6.50 7.52
N ARG A 230 -6.78 -7.31 6.84
CA ARG A 230 -7.78 -6.85 5.88
C ARG A 230 -9.11 -7.54 6.12
N LYS A 231 -10.21 -6.79 6.18
CA LYS A 231 -11.55 -7.37 6.29
C LYS A 231 -12.02 -8.03 5.00
N GLU A 232 -11.38 -7.72 3.85
CA GLU A 232 -11.73 -8.27 2.55
C GLU A 232 -13.21 -8.06 2.19
N ALA A 233 -13.76 -6.88 2.53
CA ALA A 233 -15.18 -6.56 2.42
C ALA A 233 -15.74 -6.70 0.99
N GLY A 234 -14.92 -6.43 -0.05
CA GLY A 234 -15.30 -6.53 -1.46
C GLY A 234 -15.13 -7.92 -2.09
N SER A 235 -14.65 -8.93 -1.34
CA SER A 235 -14.26 -10.24 -1.90
C SER A 235 -15.20 -11.39 -1.56
N TYR A 236 -16.50 -11.09 -1.40
CA TYR A 236 -17.48 -12.12 -1.06
C TYR A 236 -17.51 -13.24 -2.12
N GLY A 237 -17.35 -14.50 -1.66
CA GLY A 237 -17.35 -15.69 -2.53
C GLY A 237 -16.05 -15.97 -3.30
N LYS A 238 -15.07 -15.05 -3.33
CA LYS A 238 -13.78 -15.27 -4.00
C LYS A 238 -12.78 -15.92 -3.04
N ASP A 239 -12.03 -16.93 -3.51
CA ASP A 239 -10.93 -17.60 -2.79
C ASP A 239 -11.30 -17.93 -1.32
N THR A 240 -12.46 -18.57 -1.11
CA THR A 240 -12.99 -18.88 0.25
C THR A 240 -12.25 -20.02 0.94
N LYS A 241 -11.45 -20.79 0.21
CA LYS A 241 -10.65 -21.91 0.70
C LYS A 241 -9.15 -21.64 0.48
N GLY A 242 -8.32 -22.22 1.35
CA GLY A 242 -6.88 -22.10 1.25
C GLY A 242 -6.33 -20.77 1.79
N MET A 243 -5.07 -20.50 1.47
CA MET A 243 -4.31 -19.33 1.97
C MET A 243 -4.21 -18.17 0.98
N MET A 244 -4.93 -18.22 -0.16
CA MET A 244 -4.83 -17.19 -1.20
C MET A 244 -5.34 -15.83 -0.72
N ARG A 245 -6.40 -15.83 0.14
CA ARG A 245 -7.06 -14.63 0.65
C ARG A 245 -7.41 -14.80 2.12
N GLN A 246 -6.73 -14.02 2.97
CA GLN A 246 -6.79 -14.14 4.42
C GLN A 246 -7.04 -12.78 5.08
N HIS A 247 -7.72 -12.77 6.24
CA HIS A 247 -7.91 -11.58 7.07
C HIS A 247 -6.61 -11.14 7.76
N GLN A 248 -5.73 -12.11 8.04
CA GLN A 248 -4.38 -11.87 8.60
C GLN A 248 -3.37 -12.68 7.80
N PHE A 249 -2.31 -12.04 7.31
CA PHE A 249 -1.22 -12.67 6.56
C PHE A 249 0.09 -11.89 6.75
N TYR A 250 1.22 -12.55 6.55
CA TYR A 250 2.51 -11.87 6.54
C TYR A 250 2.86 -11.36 5.15
N LYS A 251 3.47 -10.18 5.10
CA LYS A 251 3.98 -9.56 3.88
C LYS A 251 5.32 -8.90 4.12
N VAL A 252 6.28 -9.16 3.26
CA VAL A 252 7.50 -8.36 3.17
C VAL A 252 7.20 -7.20 2.24
N GLU A 253 7.35 -5.98 2.73
CA GLU A 253 6.99 -4.75 2.01
C GLU A 253 8.19 -3.87 1.78
N LEU A 254 8.33 -3.37 0.57
CA LEU A 254 9.30 -2.36 0.17
C LEU A 254 8.61 -1.01 0.05
N VAL A 255 9.25 0.03 0.56
CA VAL A 255 8.84 1.43 0.35
C VAL A 255 10.05 2.22 -0.08
N SER A 256 9.88 3.06 -1.10
CA SER A 256 10.89 4.03 -1.52
C SER A 256 10.32 5.44 -1.49
N VAL A 257 11.14 6.38 -1.03
CA VAL A 257 10.86 7.82 -1.05
C VAL A 257 11.93 8.49 -1.90
N VAL A 258 11.52 9.19 -2.94
CA VAL A 258 12.42 9.74 -3.95
C VAL A 258 12.03 11.15 -4.38
N GLU A 259 12.93 11.84 -5.10
CA GLU A 259 12.53 13.00 -5.88
C GLU A 259 11.59 12.58 -7.03
N PRO A 260 10.56 13.38 -7.36
CA PRO A 260 9.57 13.01 -8.40
C PRO A 260 10.16 12.64 -9.76
N LYS A 261 11.29 13.23 -10.14
CA LYS A 261 11.97 12.93 -11.41
C LYS A 261 12.52 11.50 -11.52
N ASN A 262 12.80 10.87 -10.37
CA ASN A 262 13.43 9.53 -10.30
C ASN A 262 12.39 8.40 -10.05
N LYS A 263 11.10 8.72 -9.97
CA LYS A 263 10.06 7.77 -9.54
C LYS A 263 9.91 6.56 -10.45
N LEU A 264 10.06 6.72 -11.77
CA LEU A 264 9.91 5.60 -12.71
C LEU A 264 11.13 4.68 -12.71
N GLU A 265 12.33 5.23 -12.64
CA GLU A 265 13.57 4.44 -12.47
C GLU A 265 13.53 3.64 -11.16
N GLU A 266 13.05 4.26 -10.07
CA GLU A 266 12.90 3.56 -8.79
C GLU A 266 11.79 2.50 -8.82
N LEU A 267 10.72 2.70 -9.59
CA LEU A 267 9.67 1.68 -9.79
C LEU A 267 10.24 0.44 -10.50
N ASP A 268 10.99 0.64 -11.58
CA ASP A 268 11.64 -0.45 -12.31
C ASP A 268 12.64 -1.19 -11.40
N ARG A 269 13.41 -0.44 -10.59
CA ARG A 269 14.32 -1.02 -9.62
C ARG A 269 13.56 -1.86 -8.57
N MET A 270 12.48 -1.34 -8.00
CA MET A 270 11.66 -2.04 -6.99
C MET A 270 11.06 -3.32 -7.57
N LEU A 271 10.54 -3.27 -8.79
CA LEU A 271 10.04 -4.43 -9.51
C LEU A 271 11.13 -5.50 -9.65
N ASN A 272 12.34 -5.11 -10.06
CA ASN A 272 13.48 -6.04 -10.17
C ASN A 272 13.87 -6.66 -8.81
N CYS A 273 13.74 -5.91 -7.70
CA CYS A 273 13.99 -6.44 -6.36
C CYS A 273 12.98 -7.54 -5.98
N ALA A 274 11.70 -7.32 -6.28
CA ALA A 274 10.65 -8.30 -6.01
C ALA A 274 10.79 -9.55 -6.91
N GLU A 275 11.11 -9.38 -8.20
CA GLU A 275 11.38 -10.47 -9.14
C GLU A 275 12.54 -11.36 -8.69
N GLU A 276 13.57 -10.78 -8.08
CA GLU A 276 14.76 -11.51 -7.67
C GLU A 276 14.45 -12.66 -6.70
N ILE A 277 13.46 -12.48 -5.83
CA ILE A 277 13.01 -13.54 -4.91
C ILE A 277 12.54 -14.77 -5.71
N LEU A 278 11.71 -14.55 -6.74
CA LEU A 278 11.20 -15.64 -7.56
C LEU A 278 12.29 -16.29 -8.43
N LYS A 279 13.23 -15.50 -8.92
CA LYS A 279 14.39 -16.02 -9.67
C LYS A 279 15.25 -16.90 -8.79
N LEU A 280 15.57 -16.46 -7.57
CA LEU A 280 16.36 -17.23 -6.61
C LEU A 280 15.64 -18.52 -6.18
N LEU A 281 14.30 -18.49 -6.09
CA LEU A 281 13.48 -19.66 -5.79
C LEU A 281 13.15 -20.50 -7.04
N ASN A 282 13.62 -20.09 -8.23
CA ASN A 282 13.33 -20.74 -9.52
C ASN A 282 11.84 -21.04 -9.74
N LEU A 283 10.97 -20.07 -9.40
CA LEU A 283 9.53 -20.18 -9.60
C LEU A 283 9.12 -19.50 -10.91
N PRO A 284 8.24 -20.09 -11.71
CA PRO A 284 7.71 -19.47 -12.93
C PRO A 284 6.77 -18.31 -12.54
N TYR A 285 6.91 -17.18 -13.24
CA TYR A 285 6.07 -16.00 -13.01
C TYR A 285 5.87 -15.19 -14.29
N GLN A 286 4.91 -14.29 -14.25
CA GLN A 286 4.71 -13.26 -15.27
C GLN A 286 4.57 -11.88 -14.61
N ILE A 287 4.79 -10.83 -15.41
CA ILE A 287 4.61 -9.43 -15.00
C ILE A 287 3.54 -8.80 -15.88
N THR A 288 2.63 -8.11 -15.23
CA THR A 288 1.50 -7.44 -15.85
C THR A 288 1.50 -5.96 -15.48
N LEU A 289 1.37 -5.07 -16.45
CA LEU A 289 1.08 -3.65 -16.22
C LEU A 289 -0.43 -3.51 -16.06
N LEU A 290 -0.88 -3.03 -14.91
CA LEU A 290 -2.29 -2.84 -14.63
C LEU A 290 -2.89 -1.70 -15.43
N CYS A 291 -4.14 -1.83 -15.82
CA CYS A 291 -4.92 -0.78 -16.44
C CYS A 291 -5.49 0.19 -15.38
N SER A 292 -5.98 1.34 -15.83
CA SER A 292 -6.49 2.41 -14.96
C SER A 292 -7.64 1.98 -14.03
N GLY A 293 -8.43 0.98 -14.41
CA GLY A 293 -9.55 0.47 -13.61
C GLY A 293 -9.19 -0.62 -12.60
N ASP A 294 -7.98 -1.20 -12.71
CA ASP A 294 -7.49 -2.27 -11.83
C ASP A 294 -6.40 -1.79 -10.86
N MET A 295 -5.86 -0.59 -11.08
CA MET A 295 -4.84 0.01 -10.19
C MET A 295 -5.41 0.40 -8.83
N GLY A 296 -4.56 0.33 -7.81
CA GLY A 296 -4.85 0.85 -6.47
C GLY A 296 -5.12 2.37 -6.46
N PHE A 297 -5.97 2.82 -5.52
CA PHE A 297 -6.45 4.19 -5.38
C PHE A 297 -5.34 5.27 -5.37
N SER A 298 -4.23 5.00 -4.72
CA SER A 298 -3.10 5.93 -4.58
C SER A 298 -2.11 5.85 -5.74
N ALA A 299 -2.20 4.83 -6.60
CA ALA A 299 -1.22 4.56 -7.63
C ALA A 299 -1.43 5.43 -8.89
N GLU A 300 -0.32 5.82 -9.51
CA GLU A 300 -0.30 6.41 -10.87
C GLU A 300 0.19 5.41 -11.92
N LYS A 301 0.89 4.34 -11.49
CA LYS A 301 1.33 3.21 -12.32
C LYS A 301 1.63 2.00 -11.43
N THR A 302 1.19 0.81 -11.84
CA THR A 302 1.35 -0.42 -11.07
C THR A 302 1.75 -1.58 -11.99
N PHE A 303 2.72 -2.37 -11.52
CA PHE A 303 3.06 -3.68 -12.07
C PHE A 303 2.73 -4.75 -11.05
N ASP A 304 2.03 -5.79 -11.49
CA ASP A 304 1.84 -7.00 -10.70
C ASP A 304 2.80 -8.10 -11.16
N ILE A 305 3.28 -8.86 -10.18
CA ILE A 305 4.02 -10.11 -10.41
C ILE A 305 3.09 -11.25 -10.01
N GLU A 306 2.87 -12.15 -10.94
CA GLU A 306 1.98 -13.29 -10.77
C GLU A 306 2.79 -14.59 -10.87
N ALA A 307 2.75 -15.43 -9.83
CA ALA A 307 3.40 -16.75 -9.84
C ALA A 307 2.48 -17.83 -10.38
N TRP A 308 3.06 -18.82 -11.03
CA TRP A 308 2.34 -19.99 -11.51
C TRP A 308 1.85 -20.86 -10.35
N ILE A 309 0.56 -21.19 -10.35
CA ILE A 309 -0.06 -22.11 -9.39
C ILE A 309 -0.53 -23.37 -10.13
N PRO A 310 0.20 -24.49 -9.97
CA PRO A 310 -0.06 -25.73 -10.71
C PRO A 310 -1.47 -26.28 -10.56
N SER A 311 -2.05 -26.30 -9.36
CA SER A 311 -3.39 -26.85 -9.11
C SER A 311 -4.51 -26.05 -9.78
N GLU A 312 -4.27 -24.74 -10.01
CA GLU A 312 -5.22 -23.84 -10.66
C GLU A 312 -4.95 -23.70 -12.17
N ASN A 313 -3.80 -24.20 -12.64
CA ASN A 313 -3.31 -24.05 -14.02
C ASN A 313 -3.33 -22.60 -14.52
N LYS A 314 -2.93 -21.66 -13.64
CA LYS A 314 -2.90 -20.22 -13.95
C LYS A 314 -1.87 -19.46 -13.10
N TYR A 315 -1.57 -18.26 -13.55
CA TYR A 315 -0.79 -17.30 -12.78
C TYR A 315 -1.68 -16.59 -11.75
N ARG A 316 -1.14 -16.34 -10.56
CA ARG A 316 -1.81 -15.62 -9.47
C ARG A 316 -0.92 -14.53 -8.92
N GLU A 317 -1.49 -13.36 -8.70
CA GLU A 317 -0.80 -12.21 -8.10
C GLU A 317 -0.21 -12.58 -6.74
N ILE A 318 1.10 -12.30 -6.57
CA ILE A 318 1.83 -12.46 -5.31
C ILE A 318 2.56 -11.19 -4.89
N SER A 319 2.67 -10.22 -5.79
CA SER A 319 3.27 -8.92 -5.56
C SER A 319 2.61 -7.89 -6.43
N SER A 320 2.50 -6.67 -5.91
CA SER A 320 2.12 -5.48 -6.64
C SER A 320 3.13 -4.39 -6.31
N CYS A 321 3.70 -3.73 -7.34
CA CYS A 321 4.67 -2.65 -7.21
C CYS A 321 4.11 -1.38 -7.85
N SER A 322 3.96 -0.31 -7.06
CA SER A 322 3.27 0.91 -7.46
C SER A 322 4.11 2.17 -7.26
N SER A 323 4.07 3.07 -8.23
CA SER A 323 4.38 4.47 -8.02
C SER A 323 3.12 5.22 -7.64
N CYS A 324 3.18 5.95 -6.54
CA CYS A 324 2.11 6.84 -6.09
C CYS A 324 2.38 8.31 -6.48
N GLY A 325 3.51 8.59 -7.13
CA GLY A 325 3.93 9.95 -7.41
C GLY A 325 3.91 10.79 -6.14
N SER A 326 3.40 12.01 -6.22
CA SER A 326 3.30 12.90 -5.05
C SER A 326 1.97 12.78 -4.28
N PHE A 327 1.10 11.84 -4.62
CA PHE A 327 -0.24 11.72 -4.02
C PHE A 327 -0.19 11.54 -2.50
N GLN A 328 0.56 10.55 -2.04
CA GLN A 328 0.72 10.29 -0.61
C GLN A 328 1.53 11.38 0.09
N ALA A 329 2.58 11.89 -0.54
CA ALA A 329 3.40 12.96 0.00
C ALA A 329 2.59 14.26 0.24
N ARG A 330 1.61 14.59 -0.62
CA ARG A 330 0.69 15.71 -0.42
C ARG A 330 -0.19 15.49 0.81
N ARG A 331 -0.73 14.28 1.00
CA ARG A 331 -1.56 13.91 2.16
C ARG A 331 -0.78 13.92 3.47
N MET A 332 0.51 13.59 3.42
CA MET A 332 1.42 13.55 4.57
C MET A 332 2.21 14.84 4.79
N ASN A 333 2.08 15.83 3.91
CA ASN A 333 2.90 17.05 3.91
C ASN A 333 4.41 16.76 3.89
N ALA A 334 4.83 15.74 3.13
CA ALA A 334 6.22 15.32 3.01
C ALA A 334 6.90 16.03 1.82
N LYS A 335 7.93 16.83 2.09
CA LYS A 335 8.55 17.73 1.12
C LYS A 335 10.08 17.59 1.11
N PHE A 336 10.70 18.14 0.08
CA PHE A 336 12.15 18.32 -0.01
C PHE A 336 12.50 19.70 -0.58
N LYS A 337 13.73 20.17 -0.34
CA LYS A 337 14.24 21.41 -0.93
C LYS A 337 14.75 21.15 -2.34
N ASN A 338 14.41 22.03 -3.27
CA ASN A 338 14.99 22.08 -4.60
C ASN A 338 15.50 23.51 -4.92
N ALA A 339 16.09 23.69 -6.09
CA ALA A 339 16.63 24.99 -6.50
C ALA A 339 15.59 26.11 -6.63
N LYS A 340 14.28 25.77 -6.73
CA LYS A 340 13.15 26.71 -6.89
C LYS A 340 12.38 26.91 -5.59
N GLY A 341 12.81 26.31 -4.48
CA GLY A 341 12.13 26.38 -3.20
C GLY A 341 11.87 25.00 -2.58
N SER A 342 10.62 24.56 -2.53
CA SER A 342 10.24 23.24 -2.03
C SER A 342 9.24 22.55 -2.93
N ASP A 343 9.29 21.22 -2.97
CA ASP A 343 8.34 20.38 -3.70
C ASP A 343 7.98 19.13 -2.87
N PHE A 344 6.90 18.45 -3.26
CA PHE A 344 6.49 17.20 -2.64
C PHE A 344 7.36 16.05 -3.13
N LEU A 345 7.66 15.12 -2.21
CA LEU A 345 8.33 13.86 -2.53
C LEU A 345 7.45 12.97 -3.41
N ALA A 346 8.05 11.98 -4.05
CA ALA A 346 7.35 10.84 -4.63
C ALA A 346 7.54 9.60 -3.75
N THR A 347 6.49 8.80 -3.62
CA THR A 347 6.47 7.56 -2.85
C THR A 347 6.16 6.38 -3.73
N LEU A 348 6.78 5.25 -3.41
CA LEU A 348 6.58 3.97 -4.08
C LEU A 348 6.42 2.88 -3.02
N ASN A 349 5.61 1.90 -3.31
CA ASN A 349 5.47 0.70 -2.49
C ASN A 349 5.47 -0.56 -3.36
N GLY A 350 5.88 -1.67 -2.78
CA GLY A 350 5.84 -2.96 -3.47
C GLY A 350 5.93 -4.12 -2.51
N SER A 351 5.12 -5.15 -2.74
CA SER A 351 5.24 -6.39 -1.99
C SER A 351 6.45 -7.19 -2.47
N ALA A 352 7.26 -7.65 -1.54
CA ALA A 352 8.45 -8.42 -1.86
C ALA A 352 8.67 -9.66 -0.96
N LEU A 353 7.65 -10.56 -0.76
CA LEU A 353 6.36 -10.78 -1.40
C LEU A 353 5.27 -11.00 -0.33
N ALA A 354 4.01 -11.30 -0.76
CA ALA A 354 2.98 -11.85 0.15
C ALA A 354 3.38 -13.29 0.53
N VAL A 355 3.72 -13.51 1.81
CA VAL A 355 4.35 -14.76 2.28
C VAL A 355 3.46 -15.98 2.06
N GLY A 356 2.18 -15.89 2.42
CA GLY A 356 1.24 -17.00 2.24
C GLY A 356 1.06 -17.40 0.76
N ARG A 357 0.97 -16.42 -0.15
CA ARG A 357 0.87 -16.69 -1.60
C ARG A 357 2.16 -17.27 -2.16
N LEU A 358 3.32 -16.81 -1.69
CA LEU A 358 4.62 -17.38 -2.04
C LEU A 358 4.74 -18.83 -1.54
N MET A 359 4.25 -19.12 -0.32
CA MET A 359 4.18 -20.48 0.20
C MET A 359 3.34 -21.39 -0.70
N ILE A 360 2.15 -20.94 -1.15
CA ILE A 360 1.31 -21.69 -2.09
C ILE A 360 2.10 -22.04 -3.35
N ALA A 361 2.70 -21.01 -3.97
CA ALA A 361 3.48 -21.20 -5.19
C ALA A 361 4.65 -22.20 -4.97
N LEU A 362 5.38 -22.09 -3.85
CA LEU A 362 6.47 -22.97 -3.51
C LEU A 362 5.98 -24.41 -3.28
N ILE A 363 4.99 -24.60 -2.40
CA ILE A 363 4.44 -25.93 -2.07
C ILE A 363 3.97 -26.65 -3.32
N GLU A 364 3.24 -25.96 -4.22
CA GLU A 364 2.66 -26.60 -5.39
C GLU A 364 3.66 -26.82 -6.52
N ASN A 365 4.66 -25.93 -6.73
CA ASN A 365 5.68 -26.14 -7.76
C ASN A 365 6.76 -27.14 -7.35
N TYR A 366 7.00 -27.35 -6.06
CA TYR A 366 8.04 -28.24 -5.53
C TYR A 366 7.50 -29.52 -4.91
N GLN A 367 6.21 -29.86 -5.15
CA GLN A 367 5.60 -31.08 -4.64
C GLN A 367 6.19 -32.35 -5.27
N ASN A 368 6.35 -33.38 -4.44
CA ASN A 368 6.79 -34.71 -4.84
C ASN A 368 5.59 -35.69 -4.93
N PRO A 369 5.74 -36.84 -5.63
CA PRO A 369 4.68 -37.86 -5.73
C PRO A 369 4.24 -38.40 -4.37
N ASP A 370 5.17 -38.49 -3.40
CA ASP A 370 4.91 -38.98 -2.02
C ASP A 370 4.13 -37.97 -1.15
N GLY A 371 3.97 -36.75 -1.64
CA GLY A 371 3.28 -35.65 -0.94
C GLY A 371 4.22 -34.81 -0.06
N THR A 372 5.53 -35.02 -0.11
CA THR A 372 6.53 -34.10 0.43
C THR A 372 6.75 -32.93 -0.51
N VAL A 373 7.35 -31.85 0.00
CA VAL A 373 7.70 -30.64 -0.75
C VAL A 373 9.21 -30.46 -0.71
N ALA A 374 9.89 -30.46 -1.86
CA ALA A 374 11.33 -30.19 -1.91
C ALA A 374 11.61 -28.73 -1.56
N ILE A 375 12.71 -28.49 -0.84
CA ILE A 375 13.13 -27.14 -0.45
C ILE A 375 14.26 -26.65 -1.37
N PRO A 376 14.05 -25.52 -2.08
CA PRO A 376 15.12 -24.89 -2.88
C PRO A 376 16.39 -24.68 -2.06
N SER A 377 17.56 -24.93 -2.66
CA SER A 377 18.84 -24.87 -1.95
C SER A 377 19.11 -23.54 -1.24
N VAL A 378 18.70 -22.44 -1.86
CA VAL A 378 18.86 -21.07 -1.30
C VAL A 378 18.07 -20.86 -0.01
N LEU A 379 17.01 -21.65 0.21
CA LEU A 379 16.13 -21.53 1.36
C LEU A 379 16.52 -22.45 2.52
N ARG A 380 17.32 -23.52 2.27
CA ARG A 380 17.60 -24.55 3.26
C ARG A 380 18.21 -24.02 4.56
N LYS A 381 19.16 -23.08 4.48
CA LYS A 381 19.77 -22.46 5.67
C LYS A 381 18.76 -21.75 6.59
N TYR A 382 17.61 -21.35 6.08
CA TYR A 382 16.54 -20.68 6.84
C TYR A 382 15.53 -21.66 7.43
N VAL A 383 15.58 -22.94 7.04
CA VAL A 383 14.66 -24.00 7.47
C VAL A 383 15.43 -25.22 8.02
N ASN A 384 16.38 -24.99 8.89
CA ASN A 384 17.18 -26.02 9.58
C ASN A 384 17.92 -26.98 8.62
N ASN A 385 18.32 -26.52 7.44
CA ASN A 385 18.96 -27.30 6.37
C ASN A 385 18.13 -28.49 5.87
N LEU A 386 16.80 -28.47 6.06
CA LEU A 386 15.93 -29.48 5.48
C LEU A 386 15.99 -29.40 3.94
N ASP A 387 16.03 -30.55 3.28
CA ASP A 387 15.95 -30.68 1.84
C ASP A 387 14.52 -30.89 1.35
N LYS A 388 13.63 -31.34 2.22
CA LYS A 388 12.19 -31.52 2.01
C LYS A 388 11.40 -31.44 3.31
N ILE A 389 10.14 -31.14 3.20
CA ILE A 389 9.15 -31.09 4.29
C ILE A 389 7.91 -31.89 3.91
#